data_de714be95297f18c262647d9ff1db7c3
#
_entry.id   de714be95297f18c262647d9ff1db7c3
#
_cell.length_a   1.000
_cell.length_b   1.000
_cell.length_c   1.000
_cell.angle_alpha   90.00
_cell.angle_beta   90.00
_cell.angle_gamma   90.00
#
_symmetry.space_group_name_H-M   'P 1'
#
loop_
_entity.id
_entity.type
_entity.pdbx_description
1 polymer ?
#
loop_
_entity_poly.entity_id
_entity_poly.type
_entity_poly.pdbx_seq_one_letter_code
_entity_poly.pdbx_strand_id
1 'polypeptide(L)' 'MSIKWMDTLDIAIALDEKHPDIDPLTIRFTYLHSWICELDEFNDDPDKSNEKILEAIQMAWIEEK' A
#
# COMPACT_ATOMS: atom_id res chain seq x y z
N MET A 1 -15.66 5.45 -1.33
CA MET A 1 -14.76 6.02 -0.31
C MET A 1 -13.37 6.17 -0.90
N SER A 2 -12.67 7.24 -0.55
CA SER A 2 -11.30 7.43 -1.05
C SER A 2 -10.29 7.10 0.03
N ILE A 3 -9.19 6.47 -0.38
CA ILE A 3 -8.08 6.10 0.49
C ILE A 3 -6.93 7.06 0.23
N LYS A 4 -6.33 7.56 1.29
CA LYS A 4 -5.20 8.49 1.23
C LYS A 4 -3.94 7.81 1.78
N TRP A 5 -2.78 8.43 1.56
CA TRP A 5 -1.51 7.89 2.06
C TRP A 5 -1.51 7.64 3.57
N MET A 6 -2.23 8.44 4.32
CA MET A 6 -2.30 8.29 5.78
C MET A 6 -3.14 7.09 6.22
N ASP A 7 -3.94 6.54 5.33
CA ASP A 7 -4.79 5.39 5.63
C ASP A 7 -4.04 4.07 5.42
N THR A 8 -2.95 3.90 6.14
CA THR A 8 -2.03 2.78 5.94
C THR A 8 -2.71 1.41 6.11
N LEU A 9 -3.59 1.28 7.09
CA LEU A 9 -4.30 0.02 7.31
C LEU A 9 -5.26 -0.29 6.16
N ASP A 10 -6.01 0.70 5.71
CA ASP A 10 -6.95 0.51 4.60
C ASP A 10 -6.22 0.16 3.31
N ILE A 11 -5.06 0.79 3.07
CA ILE A 11 -4.22 0.47 1.92
C ILE A 11 -3.73 -0.97 2.02
N ALA A 12 -3.26 -1.38 3.21
CA ALA A 12 -2.76 -2.73 3.42
C ALA A 12 -3.83 -3.78 3.17
N ILE A 13 -5.05 -3.54 3.65
CA ILE A 13 -6.18 -4.45 3.44
C ILE A 13 -6.49 -4.57 1.95
N ALA A 14 -6.55 -3.43 1.25
CA ALA A 14 -6.82 -3.42 -0.18
C ALA A 14 -5.74 -4.15 -0.98
N LEU A 15 -4.48 -3.96 -0.61
CA LEU A 15 -3.36 -4.66 -1.26
C LEU A 15 -3.44 -6.16 -1.03
N ASP A 16 -3.76 -6.57 0.18
CA ASP A 16 -3.87 -7.99 0.50
C ASP A 16 -5.00 -8.66 -0.28
N GLU A 17 -6.11 -7.97 -0.45
CA GLU A 17 -7.24 -8.48 -1.24
C GLU A 17 -6.90 -8.58 -2.73
N LYS A 18 -6.16 -7.61 -3.25
CA LYS A 18 -5.84 -7.54 -4.68
C LYS A 18 -4.64 -8.41 -5.04
N HIS A 19 -3.71 -8.58 -4.11
CA HIS A 19 -2.47 -9.34 -4.34
C HIS A 19 -2.26 -10.37 -3.21
N PRO A 20 -3.17 -11.35 -3.06
CA PRO A 20 -3.09 -12.28 -1.92
C PRO A 20 -1.88 -13.21 -1.96
N ASP A 21 -1.30 -13.41 -3.13
CA ASP A 21 -0.16 -14.32 -3.31
C ASP A 21 1.20 -13.61 -3.19
N ILE A 22 1.20 -12.31 -2.96
CA ILE A 22 2.44 -11.53 -2.88
C ILE A 22 2.92 -11.48 -1.44
N ASP A 23 4.23 -11.70 -1.27
CA ASP A 23 4.89 -11.57 0.03
C ASP A 23 5.36 -10.13 0.21
N PRO A 24 4.75 -9.38 1.14
CA PRO A 24 5.14 -7.98 1.33
C PRO A 24 6.58 -7.80 1.82
N LEU A 25 7.19 -8.84 2.39
CA LEU A 25 8.61 -8.77 2.81
C LEU A 25 9.57 -8.69 1.65
N THR A 26 9.18 -9.18 0.48
CA THR A 26 10.05 -9.25 -0.69
C THR A 26 9.77 -8.17 -1.73
N ILE A 27 8.70 -7.39 -1.54
CA ILE A 27 8.31 -6.38 -2.51
C ILE A 27 9.23 -5.15 -2.42
N ARG A 28 9.56 -4.60 -3.59
CA ARG A 28 10.32 -3.35 -3.67
C ARG A 28 9.36 -2.16 -3.52
N PHE A 29 9.85 -1.07 -2.93
CA PHE A 29 9.03 0.12 -2.73
C PHE A 29 8.55 0.73 -4.05
N THR A 30 9.30 0.60 -5.14
CA THR A 30 8.86 1.07 -6.45
C THR A 30 7.59 0.36 -6.91
N TYR A 31 7.54 -0.95 -6.72
CA TYR A 31 6.34 -1.73 -7.06
C TYR A 31 5.20 -1.45 -6.09
N LEU A 32 5.52 -1.34 -4.81
CA LEU A 32 4.52 -1.03 -3.79
C LEU A 32 3.83 0.29 -4.10
N HIS A 33 4.61 1.32 -4.43
CA HIS A 33 4.09 2.63 -4.81
C HIS A 33 3.14 2.53 -6.01
N SER A 34 3.57 1.83 -7.05
CA SER A 34 2.75 1.66 -8.25
C SER A 34 1.44 0.95 -7.94
N TRP A 35 1.49 -0.10 -7.16
CA TRP A 35 0.30 -0.88 -6.82
C TRP A 35 -0.68 -0.09 -5.98
N ILE A 36 -0.19 0.76 -5.08
CA ILE A 36 -1.06 1.63 -4.29
C ILE A 36 -1.77 2.63 -5.20
N CYS A 37 -1.02 3.26 -6.11
CA CYS A 37 -1.60 4.23 -7.04
C CYS A 37 -2.62 3.60 -7.99
N GLU A 38 -2.50 2.30 -8.25
CA GLU A 38 -3.43 1.57 -9.11
C GLU A 38 -4.71 1.14 -8.41
N LEU A 39 -4.77 1.24 -7.08
CA LEU A 39 -5.98 0.89 -6.36
C LEU A 39 -7.11 1.85 -6.75
N ASP A 40 -8.27 1.30 -7.10
CA ASP A 40 -9.41 2.10 -7.53
C ASP A 40 -9.86 3.09 -6.47
N GLU A 41 -9.72 2.72 -5.22
CA GLU A 41 -10.14 3.52 -4.09
C GLU A 41 -9.12 4.58 -3.66
N PHE A 42 -7.89 4.45 -4.16
CA PHE A 42 -6.81 5.38 -3.81
C PHE A 42 -7.01 6.70 -4.54
N ASN A 43 -7.09 7.79 -3.78
CA ASN A 43 -7.31 9.11 -4.33
C ASN A 43 -6.46 10.13 -3.57
N ASP A 44 -5.16 10.11 -3.84
CA ASP A 44 -4.22 11.05 -3.25
C ASP A 44 -3.11 11.32 -4.26
N ASP A 45 -2.30 12.31 -3.98
CA ASP A 45 -1.18 12.69 -4.85
C ASP A 45 -0.09 11.62 -4.79
N PRO A 46 0.26 10.99 -5.93
CA PRO A 46 1.28 9.94 -5.93
C PRO A 46 2.65 10.46 -5.49
N ASP A 47 2.90 11.76 -5.58
CA ASP A 47 4.19 12.34 -5.21
C ASP A 47 4.28 12.67 -3.72
N LYS A 48 3.23 12.50 -2.96
CA LYS A 48 3.22 12.79 -1.51
C LYS A 48 3.72 11.63 -0.65
N SER A 49 4.07 10.52 -1.24
CA SER A 49 4.61 9.39 -0.51
C SER A 49 6.09 9.60 -0.18
N ASN A 50 6.56 8.87 0.83
CA ASN A 50 7.97 8.79 1.15
C ASN A 50 8.27 7.40 1.71
N GLU A 51 9.54 7.11 1.99
CA GLU A 51 9.94 5.79 2.48
C GLU A 51 9.24 5.41 3.77
N LYS A 52 9.04 6.36 4.67
CA LYS A 52 8.38 6.08 5.95
C LYS A 52 6.93 5.66 5.76
N ILE A 53 6.23 6.31 4.85
CA ILE A 53 4.85 5.97 4.53
C ILE A 53 4.78 4.58 3.90
N LEU A 54 5.64 4.32 2.93
CA LEU A 54 5.67 3.01 2.26
C LEU A 54 6.06 1.91 3.23
N GLU A 55 7.01 2.16 4.11
CA GLU A 55 7.40 1.21 5.14
C GLU A 55 6.25 0.91 6.10
N ALA A 56 5.51 1.93 6.52
CA ALA A 56 4.36 1.75 7.39
C ALA A 56 3.27 0.91 6.71
N ILE A 57 3.04 1.13 5.42
CA ILE A 57 2.08 0.35 4.65
C ILE A 57 2.55 -1.10 4.52
N GLN A 58 3.84 -1.29 4.24
CA GLN A 58 4.42 -2.62 4.15
C GLN A 58 4.26 -3.39 5.47
N MET A 59 4.54 -2.75 6.58
CA MET A 59 4.40 -3.36 7.90
C MET A 59 2.95 -3.73 8.18
N ALA A 60 2.02 -2.85 7.87
CA ALA A 60 0.60 -3.11 8.04
C ALA A 60 0.14 -4.30 7.16
N TRP A 61 0.66 -4.37 5.94
CA TRP A 61 0.34 -5.47 5.03
C TRP A 61 0.87 -6.80 5.56
N ILE A 62 2.09 -6.80 6.11
CA ILE A 62 2.66 -8.00 6.73
C ILE A 62 1.75 -8.48 7.87
N GLU A 63 1.25 -7.56 8.67
CA GLU A 63 0.35 -7.89 9.78
C GLU A 63 -1.00 -8.42 9.32
N GLU A 64 -1.47 -8.01 8.14
CA GLU A 64 -2.74 -8.51 7.59
C GLU A 64 -2.64 -9.97 7.12
N LYS A 65 -1.46 -10.43 6.83
CA LYS A 65 -1.24 -11.82 6.50
C LYS A 65 -1.11 -12.66 7.76
#